data_923ee9208e3c0fd4d82be961444daff5
#
_entry.id   923ee9208e3c0fd4d82be961444daff5
#
_cell.length_a   1.000
_cell.length_b   1.000
_cell.length_c   1.000
_cell.angle_alpha   90.00
_cell.angle_beta   90.00
_cell.angle_gamma   90.00
#
_symmetry.space_group_name_H-M   'P 1'
#
loop_
_entity.id
_entity.type
_entity.pdbx_description
1 polymer ?
#
loop_
_entity_poly.entity_id
_entity_poly.type
_entity_poly.pdbx_seq_one_letter_code
_entity_poly.pdbx_strand_id
1 'polypeptide(L)'
;MNYLLKFIVSIIFVMISFLLSISSFANVLIQQNQLVYEGSFRVPLGNLGGASTYPQTLARGGGGLTYNAKNNSLIMISRYSEKLAVEISIPTLIISGDISKLNTANLVQVPGNIANGQWANLASDGSTIPNGGVPGGLLVYNNELIGSSWAYYDGANQATRSHFTASLNWATTGAEFNGMFSVGNPLAGIKSNGGFVGGYMALVPPDWQSKLGYPVLTGLGGTPVISRTSLGPDAWGFNPTDLGKITPVPARCFLAYTTNHPTLGNFDATSLYFNRVTQVRGLVFPVGSDSLLFFGRQGLGSTGKGDTCYGPGTSSPSQAATQTQIQAWVSANGGTNYSCGSTKMSGTEGDDCCYDAVDSSKGVHGYPYAYWVWAYDANDLLAVKLGTINPWDIKPYAIWELKLPYSSDTDPHTGPHIINGAAYDPSTQRIFISQDLADDTTNKYEPYPIIHVYKLNYSSPTVLAPQNLTVHTITQ
;
A
#
# COMPACT_ATOMS: atom_id res chain seq x y z
N MET A 1 29.55 53.95 30.86
CA MET A 1 28.74 52.81 31.35
C MET A 1 27.36 52.71 30.73
N ASN A 2 26.69 53.78 30.36
CA ASN A 2 25.32 53.73 29.78
C ASN A 2 25.19 53.24 28.33
N TYR A 3 26.19 53.38 27.47
CA TYR A 3 26.12 52.95 26.06
C TYR A 3 26.33 51.46 25.87
N LEU A 4 27.24 50.86 26.68
CA LEU A 4 27.50 49.41 26.62
C LEU A 4 26.32 48.60 27.10
N LEU A 5 25.62 49.07 28.18
CA LEU A 5 24.43 48.43 28.73
C LEU A 5 23.23 48.48 27.72
N LYS A 6 23.04 49.59 27.02
CA LYS A 6 22.01 49.72 25.98
C LYS A 6 22.30 48.80 24.78
N PHE A 7 23.55 48.63 24.38
CA PHE A 7 23.96 47.76 23.28
C PHE A 7 23.74 46.30 23.66
N ILE A 8 24.11 45.87 24.84
CA ILE A 8 23.90 44.51 25.33
C ILE A 8 22.38 44.19 25.44
N VAL A 9 21.58 45.11 25.97
CA VAL A 9 20.11 44.94 26.04
C VAL A 9 19.48 44.85 24.65
N SER A 10 19.94 45.62 23.67
CA SER A 10 19.46 45.52 22.30
C SER A 10 19.82 44.16 21.64
N ILE A 11 21.04 43.66 21.85
CA ILE A 11 21.45 42.34 21.33
C ILE A 11 20.63 41.22 21.99
N ILE A 12 20.39 41.29 23.26
CA ILE A 12 19.57 40.31 23.98
C ILE A 12 18.12 40.35 23.49
N PHE A 13 17.55 41.54 23.24
CA PHE A 13 16.20 41.68 22.72
C PHE A 13 16.07 41.14 21.27
N VAL A 14 17.07 41.37 20.41
CA VAL A 14 17.11 40.81 19.05
C VAL A 14 17.30 39.28 19.09
N MET A 15 18.12 38.75 19.96
CA MET A 15 18.23 37.27 20.13
C MET A 15 16.95 36.65 20.69
N ILE A 16 16.26 37.30 21.64
CA ILE A 16 14.98 36.80 22.17
C ILE A 16 13.89 36.90 21.10
N SER A 17 13.88 37.94 20.26
CA SER A 17 12.94 38.04 19.14
C SER A 17 13.20 36.99 18.05
N PHE A 18 14.43 36.57 17.83
CA PHE A 18 14.78 35.47 16.90
C PHE A 18 14.43 34.08 17.45
N LEU A 19 14.43 33.92 18.78
CA LEU A 19 14.04 32.66 19.44
C LEU A 19 12.53 32.47 19.58
N LEU A 20 11.73 33.53 19.41
CA LEU A 20 10.27 33.47 19.52
C LEU A 20 9.55 33.25 18.19
N SER A 21 10.28 33.10 17.07
CA SER A 21 9.71 32.77 15.77
C SER A 21 9.80 31.28 15.41
N ILE A 22 9.84 30.40 16.39
CA ILE A 22 9.51 28.99 16.15
C ILE A 22 8.00 28.97 15.98
N SER A 23 7.54 29.22 14.75
CA SER A 23 6.19 28.86 14.37
C SER A 23 6.05 27.37 14.62
N SER A 24 5.40 27.01 15.72
CA SER A 24 4.91 25.66 15.93
C SER A 24 3.89 25.47 14.80
N PHE A 25 4.34 24.90 13.68
CA PHE A 25 3.40 24.41 12.68
C PHE A 25 2.55 23.37 13.38
N ALA A 26 1.26 23.61 13.48
CA ALA A 26 0.34 22.64 14.01
C ALA A 26 0.49 21.35 13.19
N ASN A 27 0.70 20.24 13.88
CA ASN A 27 0.78 18.92 13.26
C ASN A 27 -0.58 18.60 12.59
N VAL A 28 -0.59 18.43 11.27
CA VAL A 28 -1.80 18.18 10.50
C VAL A 28 -1.96 16.66 10.31
N LEU A 29 -2.51 16.01 11.35
CA LEU A 29 -2.88 14.60 11.29
C LEU A 29 -4.29 14.43 10.74
N ILE A 30 -4.38 13.71 9.63
CA ILE A 30 -5.65 13.43 8.94
C ILE A 30 -6.51 12.52 9.81
N GLN A 31 -7.78 12.89 9.96
CA GLN A 31 -8.78 12.11 10.67
C GLN A 31 -9.73 11.39 9.70
N GLN A 32 -10.37 10.31 10.16
CA GLN A 32 -11.28 9.51 9.33
C GLN A 32 -12.37 10.33 8.64
N ASN A 33 -12.98 11.29 9.36
CA ASN A 33 -14.05 12.15 8.84
C ASN A 33 -13.58 13.16 7.77
N GLN A 34 -12.28 13.28 7.56
CA GLN A 34 -11.69 14.10 6.50
C GLN A 34 -11.51 13.32 5.18
N LEU A 35 -11.72 12.01 5.18
CA LEU A 35 -11.84 11.20 3.97
C LEU A 35 -13.30 11.24 3.50
N VAL A 36 -13.60 12.11 2.56
CA VAL A 36 -14.95 12.29 2.02
C VAL A 36 -15.10 11.47 0.75
N TYR A 37 -16.03 10.51 0.75
CA TYR A 37 -16.31 9.70 -0.43
C TYR A 37 -16.96 10.55 -1.53
N GLU A 38 -16.37 10.60 -2.74
CA GLU A 38 -16.88 11.34 -3.89
C GLU A 38 -17.56 10.45 -4.93
N GLY A 39 -17.47 9.14 -4.80
CA GLY A 39 -18.06 8.17 -5.71
C GLY A 39 -17.06 7.16 -6.26
N SER A 40 -17.49 6.45 -7.29
CA SER A 40 -16.70 5.39 -7.92
C SER A 40 -16.95 5.35 -9.43
N PHE A 41 -16.14 4.53 -10.11
CA PHE A 41 -16.29 4.22 -11.52
C PHE A 41 -15.72 2.85 -11.87
N ARG A 42 -16.19 2.30 -13.00
CA ARG A 42 -15.76 1.02 -13.55
C ARG A 42 -14.52 1.19 -14.41
N VAL A 43 -13.65 0.21 -14.39
CA VAL A 43 -12.57 0.12 -15.37
C VAL A 43 -13.11 -0.35 -16.74
N PRO A 44 -12.36 -0.17 -17.85
CA PRO A 44 -12.76 -0.70 -19.15
C PRO A 44 -12.95 -2.22 -19.10
N LEU A 45 -14.05 -2.70 -19.69
CA LEU A 45 -14.44 -4.10 -19.69
C LEU A 45 -14.04 -4.80 -21.01
N GLY A 46 -13.95 -6.12 -20.96
CA GLY A 46 -13.69 -6.95 -22.14
C GLY A 46 -12.22 -6.95 -22.59
N ASN A 47 -12.00 -7.23 -23.85
CA ASN A 47 -10.68 -7.26 -24.45
C ASN A 47 -10.21 -5.84 -24.78
N LEU A 48 -9.10 -5.43 -24.20
CA LEU A 48 -8.51 -4.09 -24.34
C LEU A 48 -7.59 -3.95 -25.55
N GLY A 49 -7.45 -4.98 -26.35
CA GLY A 49 -6.54 -5.00 -27.49
C GLY A 49 -5.10 -5.36 -27.10
N GLY A 50 -4.22 -5.35 -28.07
CA GLY A 50 -2.82 -5.74 -27.92
C GLY A 50 -2.47 -6.99 -28.71
N ALA A 51 -1.17 -7.28 -28.85
CA ALA A 51 -0.63 -8.37 -29.66
C ALA A 51 -0.53 -9.69 -28.87
N SER A 52 -1.64 -10.17 -28.30
CA SER A 52 -1.65 -11.42 -27.55
C SER A 52 -2.65 -12.43 -28.09
N THR A 53 -2.34 -13.71 -27.95
CA THR A 53 -3.23 -14.84 -28.25
C THR A 53 -4.43 -14.92 -27.29
N TYR A 54 -4.33 -14.29 -26.13
CA TYR A 54 -5.37 -14.28 -25.09
C TYR A 54 -5.97 -12.88 -24.93
N PRO A 55 -7.26 -12.78 -24.55
CA PRO A 55 -7.89 -11.49 -24.26
C PRO A 55 -7.13 -10.76 -23.17
N GLN A 56 -6.64 -9.56 -23.48
CA GLN A 56 -6.03 -8.68 -22.50
C GLN A 56 -7.12 -7.91 -21.78
N THR A 57 -7.26 -8.14 -20.48
CA THR A 57 -8.39 -7.64 -19.71
C THR A 57 -7.96 -7.11 -18.36
N LEU A 58 -8.75 -6.23 -17.76
CA LEU A 58 -8.63 -5.80 -16.36
C LEU A 58 -9.39 -6.69 -15.38
N ALA A 59 -10.08 -7.73 -15.85
CA ALA A 59 -10.66 -8.71 -14.92
C ALA A 59 -9.57 -9.29 -14.01
N ARG A 60 -9.85 -9.37 -12.70
CA ARG A 60 -8.89 -9.78 -11.67
C ARG A 60 -7.58 -8.97 -11.67
N GLY A 61 -7.64 -7.72 -12.12
CA GLY A 61 -6.53 -6.77 -12.17
C GLY A 61 -6.71 -5.62 -11.17
N GLY A 62 -6.08 -4.48 -11.45
CA GLY A 62 -6.21 -3.25 -10.65
C GLY A 62 -5.12 -3.06 -9.62
N GLY A 63 -4.08 -3.92 -9.60
CA GLY A 63 -2.93 -3.77 -8.71
C GLY A 63 -1.95 -2.68 -9.14
N GLY A 64 -1.08 -2.24 -8.23
CA GLY A 64 -0.01 -1.28 -8.52
C GLY A 64 -0.50 0.11 -8.93
N LEU A 65 -1.65 0.55 -8.45
CA LEU A 65 -2.32 1.78 -8.86
C LEU A 65 -1.43 3.02 -8.66
N THR A 66 -1.29 3.86 -9.70
CA THR A 66 -0.63 5.17 -9.63
C THR A 66 -1.35 6.23 -10.48
N TYR A 67 -1.21 7.48 -10.07
CA TYR A 67 -1.78 8.63 -10.77
C TYR A 67 -0.76 9.24 -11.74
N ASN A 68 -1.18 9.47 -12.99
CA ASN A 68 -0.41 10.19 -14.00
C ASN A 68 -0.94 11.61 -14.17
N ALA A 69 -0.26 12.56 -13.54
CA ALA A 69 -0.66 13.98 -13.57
C ALA A 69 -0.64 14.58 -14.99
N LYS A 70 0.23 14.08 -15.89
CA LYS A 70 0.33 14.59 -17.26
C LYS A 70 -0.94 14.35 -18.08
N ASN A 71 -1.55 13.19 -17.91
CA ASN A 71 -2.73 12.78 -18.65
C ASN A 71 -4.03 12.90 -17.81
N ASN A 72 -3.92 13.26 -16.53
CA ASN A 72 -5.01 13.16 -15.55
C ASN A 72 -5.69 11.78 -15.62
N SER A 73 -4.90 10.74 -15.39
CA SER A 73 -5.28 9.35 -15.61
C SER A 73 -4.71 8.45 -14.52
N LEU A 74 -5.15 7.19 -14.52
CA LEU A 74 -4.63 6.16 -13.63
C LEU A 74 -3.91 5.07 -14.43
N ILE A 75 -2.77 4.62 -13.91
CA ILE A 75 -2.06 3.45 -14.43
C ILE A 75 -2.18 2.33 -13.40
N MET A 76 -2.47 1.12 -13.87
CA MET A 76 -2.61 -0.07 -13.05
C MET A 76 -2.15 -1.31 -13.80
N ILE A 77 -1.98 -2.42 -13.09
CA ILE A 77 -1.65 -3.71 -13.69
C ILE A 77 -2.93 -4.47 -14.01
N SER A 78 -2.96 -5.06 -15.18
CA SER A 78 -4.01 -5.96 -15.65
C SER A 78 -4.02 -7.27 -14.87
N ARG A 79 -4.73 -8.25 -15.37
CA ARG A 79 -4.82 -9.59 -14.75
C ARG A 79 -3.44 -10.13 -14.32
N TYR A 80 -3.43 -10.85 -13.20
CA TYR A 80 -2.23 -11.45 -12.63
C TYR A 80 -1.45 -12.34 -13.61
N SER A 81 -2.12 -13.04 -14.52
CA SER A 81 -1.48 -13.92 -15.51
C SER A 81 -0.73 -13.14 -16.59
N GLU A 82 -1.30 -12.03 -17.08
CA GLU A 82 -0.69 -11.21 -18.15
C GLU A 82 0.26 -10.14 -17.59
N LYS A 83 -0.05 -9.57 -16.42
CA LYS A 83 0.77 -8.55 -15.73
C LYS A 83 1.16 -7.37 -16.61
N LEU A 84 0.20 -6.87 -17.40
CA LEU A 84 0.41 -5.73 -18.29
C LEU A 84 0.01 -4.43 -17.62
N ALA A 85 0.74 -3.36 -17.89
CA ALA A 85 0.29 -2.02 -17.48
C ALA A 85 -0.82 -1.53 -18.40
N VAL A 86 -1.83 -0.88 -17.83
CA VAL A 86 -2.96 -0.25 -18.53
C VAL A 86 -3.14 1.15 -17.99
N GLU A 87 -3.32 2.14 -18.86
CA GLU A 87 -3.65 3.50 -18.46
C GLU A 87 -5.11 3.80 -18.83
N ILE A 88 -5.88 4.32 -17.85
CA ILE A 88 -7.30 4.60 -17.99
C ILE A 88 -7.63 6.04 -17.60
N SER A 89 -8.66 6.62 -18.22
CA SER A 89 -9.19 7.93 -17.87
C SER A 89 -9.92 7.91 -16.52
N ILE A 90 -10.12 9.09 -15.95
CA ILE A 90 -10.96 9.31 -14.78
C ILE A 90 -12.28 9.91 -15.24
N PRO A 91 -13.38 9.14 -15.33
CA PRO A 91 -14.67 9.66 -15.76
C PRO A 91 -15.36 10.43 -14.63
N THR A 92 -16.52 11.01 -14.92
CA THR A 92 -17.39 11.60 -13.90
C THR A 92 -17.76 10.53 -12.86
N LEU A 93 -17.56 10.89 -11.59
CA LEU A 93 -17.80 10.01 -10.45
C LEU A 93 -19.30 9.83 -10.19
N ILE A 94 -19.72 8.64 -9.79
CA ILE A 94 -21.10 8.33 -9.43
C ILE A 94 -21.13 7.74 -8.02
N ILE A 95 -22.03 8.23 -7.19
CA ILE A 95 -22.38 7.62 -5.91
C ILE A 95 -23.64 6.78 -6.14
N SER A 96 -23.49 5.46 -6.12
CA SER A 96 -24.60 4.52 -6.31
C SER A 96 -24.32 3.22 -5.57
N GLY A 97 -25.34 2.55 -5.09
CA GLY A 97 -25.26 1.15 -4.63
C GLY A 97 -25.39 0.14 -5.78
N ASP A 98 -25.65 0.61 -6.99
CA ASP A 98 -25.84 -0.21 -8.19
C ASP A 98 -24.66 0.02 -9.16
N ILE A 99 -23.83 -1.00 -9.34
CA ILE A 99 -22.64 -0.99 -10.20
C ILE A 99 -23.00 -0.64 -11.65
N SER A 100 -24.15 -1.06 -12.13
CA SER A 100 -24.58 -0.81 -13.50
C SER A 100 -24.78 0.68 -13.85
N LYS A 101 -24.93 1.52 -12.84
CA LYS A 101 -25.07 2.98 -12.97
C LYS A 101 -23.74 3.72 -12.98
N LEU A 102 -22.64 3.04 -12.67
CA LEU A 102 -21.33 3.67 -12.66
C LEU A 102 -20.86 3.95 -14.08
N ASN A 103 -20.21 5.09 -14.27
CA ASN A 103 -19.50 5.38 -15.50
C ASN A 103 -18.31 4.44 -15.66
N THR A 104 -18.01 4.08 -16.92
CA THR A 104 -16.85 3.27 -17.26
C THR A 104 -15.73 4.18 -17.78
N ALA A 105 -14.52 3.98 -17.32
CA ALA A 105 -13.34 4.67 -17.79
C ALA A 105 -13.01 4.26 -19.25
N ASN A 106 -12.37 5.18 -19.98
CA ASN A 106 -11.82 4.89 -21.30
C ASN A 106 -10.35 4.47 -21.19
N LEU A 107 -9.92 3.65 -22.13
CA LEU A 107 -8.52 3.32 -22.29
C LEU A 107 -7.75 4.55 -22.79
N VAL A 108 -6.63 4.88 -22.15
CA VAL A 108 -5.71 5.95 -22.55
C VAL A 108 -4.50 5.36 -23.26
N GLN A 109 -3.93 4.28 -22.72
CA GLN A 109 -2.91 3.46 -23.38
C GLN A 109 -3.32 1.99 -23.37
N VAL A 110 -3.11 1.32 -24.50
CA VAL A 110 -3.33 -0.14 -24.61
C VAL A 110 -2.43 -0.91 -23.65
N PRO A 111 -2.83 -2.13 -23.25
CA PRO A 111 -2.00 -2.96 -22.39
C PRO A 111 -0.58 -3.10 -22.90
N GLY A 112 0.41 -2.91 -22.00
CA GLY A 112 1.85 -2.99 -22.33
C GLY A 112 2.64 -3.81 -21.32
N ASN A 113 3.57 -4.61 -21.84
CA ASN A 113 4.48 -5.42 -21.01
C ASN A 113 5.66 -4.58 -20.49
N ILE A 114 5.41 -3.73 -19.52
CA ILE A 114 6.38 -2.78 -18.98
C ILE A 114 7.58 -3.44 -18.28
N ALA A 115 7.44 -4.67 -17.80
CA ALA A 115 8.52 -5.41 -17.16
C ALA A 115 9.24 -6.38 -18.12
N ASN A 116 8.89 -6.37 -19.40
CA ASN A 116 9.48 -7.24 -20.44
C ASN A 116 9.56 -8.72 -20.01
N GLY A 117 8.53 -9.21 -19.29
CA GLY A 117 8.48 -10.58 -18.76
C GLY A 117 9.36 -10.84 -17.54
N GLN A 118 10.07 -9.84 -17.02
CA GLN A 118 11.09 -10.02 -15.99
C GLN A 118 10.53 -9.98 -14.56
N TRP A 119 9.21 -10.02 -14.37
CA TRP A 119 8.57 -9.91 -13.05
C TRP A 119 9.14 -10.88 -11.99
N ALA A 120 9.55 -12.09 -12.39
CA ALA A 120 10.05 -13.12 -11.48
C ALA A 120 11.59 -13.13 -11.33
N ASN A 121 12.32 -12.26 -12.01
CA ASN A 121 13.79 -12.21 -11.99
C ASN A 121 14.31 -11.46 -10.76
N LEU A 122 13.95 -11.95 -9.59
CA LEU A 122 14.19 -11.31 -8.31
C LEU A 122 15.42 -11.83 -7.55
N ALA A 123 16.09 -12.89 -8.04
CA ALA A 123 17.30 -13.38 -7.42
C ALA A 123 18.50 -12.41 -7.63
N SER A 124 19.53 -12.52 -6.81
CA SER A 124 20.70 -11.65 -6.85
C SER A 124 21.46 -11.69 -8.18
N ASP A 125 21.49 -12.84 -8.83
CA ASP A 125 22.08 -13.05 -10.15
C ASP A 125 21.14 -12.69 -11.30
N GLY A 126 19.90 -12.28 -11.00
CA GLY A 126 18.86 -11.96 -11.98
C GLY A 126 18.08 -13.18 -12.48
N SER A 127 18.30 -14.34 -11.91
CA SER A 127 17.52 -15.53 -12.24
C SER A 127 16.09 -15.45 -11.68
N THR A 128 15.22 -16.26 -12.27
CA THR A 128 13.82 -16.38 -11.85
C THR A 128 13.73 -17.17 -10.53
N ILE A 129 12.97 -16.63 -9.58
CA ILE A 129 12.64 -17.38 -8.36
C ILE A 129 11.28 -18.08 -8.50
N PRO A 130 11.13 -19.29 -7.95
CA PRO A 130 9.83 -19.96 -7.93
C PRO A 130 8.77 -19.13 -7.20
N ASN A 131 7.55 -19.05 -7.74
CA ASN A 131 6.44 -18.28 -7.17
C ASN A 131 6.76 -16.78 -6.94
N GLY A 132 7.76 -16.28 -7.64
CA GLY A 132 8.09 -14.87 -7.70
C GLY A 132 7.26 -14.11 -8.73
N GLY A 133 7.45 -12.79 -8.78
CA GLY A 133 6.92 -11.96 -9.83
C GLY A 133 5.47 -11.53 -9.65
N VAL A 134 5.07 -11.28 -8.41
CA VAL A 134 3.82 -10.57 -8.14
C VAL A 134 4.07 -9.07 -8.41
N PRO A 135 3.31 -8.45 -9.33
CA PRO A 135 3.39 -7.01 -9.49
C PRO A 135 3.09 -6.28 -8.18
N GLY A 136 3.93 -5.32 -7.86
CA GLY A 136 3.78 -4.49 -6.67
C GLY A 136 3.35 -3.07 -7.01
N GLY A 137 3.99 -2.07 -6.42
CA GLY A 137 3.70 -0.67 -6.67
C GLY A 137 4.11 -0.21 -8.06
N LEU A 138 3.36 0.73 -8.60
CA LEU A 138 3.74 1.59 -9.71
C LEU A 138 3.84 3.02 -9.21
N LEU A 139 4.71 3.83 -9.82
CA LEU A 139 4.87 5.24 -9.50
C LEU A 139 5.31 6.03 -10.73
N VAL A 140 4.60 7.09 -11.05
CA VAL A 140 5.07 8.08 -12.04
C VAL A 140 6.05 9.02 -11.36
N TYR A 141 7.31 9.02 -11.81
CA TYR A 141 8.37 9.85 -11.24
C TYR A 141 9.27 10.40 -12.35
N ASN A 142 9.45 11.71 -12.39
CA ASN A 142 10.29 12.40 -13.37
C ASN A 142 10.04 11.95 -14.83
N ASN A 143 8.78 11.79 -15.23
CA ASN A 143 8.37 11.39 -16.58
C ASN A 143 8.72 9.93 -16.95
N GLU A 144 9.10 9.12 -15.96
CA GLU A 144 9.30 7.68 -16.09
C GLU A 144 8.26 6.92 -15.26
N LEU A 145 8.04 5.68 -15.60
CA LEU A 145 7.27 4.74 -14.79
C LEU A 145 8.23 3.88 -13.98
N ILE A 146 8.19 4.02 -12.66
CA ILE A 146 8.87 3.13 -11.74
C ILE A 146 7.90 2.00 -11.41
N GLY A 147 8.34 0.76 -11.59
CA GLY A 147 7.58 -0.42 -11.21
C GLY A 147 8.33 -1.26 -10.18
N SER A 148 7.59 -2.11 -9.50
CA SER A 148 8.17 -3.05 -8.56
C SER A 148 7.49 -4.41 -8.59
N SER A 149 8.20 -5.42 -8.10
CA SER A 149 7.76 -6.80 -8.01
C SER A 149 8.22 -7.42 -6.71
N TRP A 150 7.49 -8.41 -6.22
CA TRP A 150 7.80 -9.13 -5.00
C TRP A 150 7.50 -10.64 -5.13
N ALA A 151 7.99 -11.42 -4.18
CA ALA A 151 7.81 -12.86 -4.16
C ALA A 151 6.69 -13.25 -3.19
N TYR A 152 5.70 -13.99 -3.67
CA TYR A 152 4.64 -14.53 -2.82
C TYR A 152 5.15 -15.62 -1.88
N TYR A 153 6.09 -16.44 -2.36
CA TYR A 153 6.70 -17.53 -1.62
C TYR A 153 8.22 -17.51 -1.83
N ASP A 154 8.97 -17.19 -0.79
CA ASP A 154 10.44 -17.11 -0.82
C ASP A 154 11.07 -17.77 0.41
N GLY A 155 10.77 -19.06 0.61
CA GLY A 155 11.30 -19.84 1.73
C GLY A 155 12.82 -19.96 1.76
N ALA A 156 13.45 -19.86 0.60
CA ALA A 156 14.90 -19.89 0.46
C ALA A 156 15.60 -18.54 0.59
N ASN A 157 14.84 -17.46 0.80
CA ASN A 157 15.35 -16.08 0.89
C ASN A 157 16.14 -15.63 -0.36
N GLN A 158 15.65 -15.92 -1.54
CA GLN A 158 16.32 -15.65 -2.81
C GLN A 158 16.01 -14.27 -3.39
N ALA A 159 14.84 -13.67 -3.05
CA ALA A 159 14.45 -12.37 -3.55
C ALA A 159 15.30 -11.26 -2.95
N THR A 160 16.14 -10.66 -3.78
CA THR A 160 17.01 -9.53 -3.43
C THR A 160 16.79 -8.32 -4.34
N ARG A 161 16.10 -8.51 -5.47
CA ARG A 161 15.72 -7.47 -6.43
C ARG A 161 14.24 -7.22 -6.35
N SER A 162 13.81 -6.04 -6.78
CA SER A 162 12.40 -5.63 -6.62
C SER A 162 11.94 -4.54 -7.58
N HIS A 163 12.78 -3.57 -7.95
CA HIS A 163 12.37 -2.37 -8.68
C HIS A 163 12.94 -2.34 -10.10
N PHE A 164 12.22 -1.64 -10.98
CA PHE A 164 12.65 -1.38 -12.35
C PHE A 164 12.13 -0.02 -12.82
N THR A 165 12.69 0.48 -13.95
CA THR A 165 12.17 1.63 -14.66
C THR A 165 11.62 1.21 -16.00
N ALA A 166 10.62 1.94 -16.49
CA ALA A 166 10.02 1.74 -17.81
C ALA A 166 9.55 3.07 -18.41
N SER A 167 9.31 3.07 -19.71
CA SER A 167 8.72 4.22 -20.38
C SER A 167 7.30 4.49 -19.87
N LEU A 168 7.00 5.76 -19.59
CA LEU A 168 5.64 6.20 -19.28
C LEU A 168 4.70 6.14 -20.52
N ASN A 169 5.26 6.15 -21.73
CA ASN A 169 4.53 6.12 -23.00
C ASN A 169 4.74 4.78 -23.74
N TRP A 170 4.62 3.65 -23.04
CA TRP A 170 4.92 2.31 -23.56
C TRP A 170 4.18 1.95 -24.86
N ALA A 171 2.99 2.50 -25.08
CA ALA A 171 2.22 2.26 -26.31
C ALA A 171 2.88 2.88 -27.55
N THR A 172 3.71 3.89 -27.40
CA THR A 172 4.39 4.61 -28.49
C THR A 172 5.86 4.25 -28.61
N THR A 173 6.58 4.20 -27.46
CA THR A 173 8.03 3.99 -27.43
C THR A 173 8.44 2.54 -27.16
N GLY A 174 7.49 1.67 -26.82
CA GLY A 174 7.76 0.39 -26.19
C GLY A 174 8.06 0.55 -24.69
N ALA A 175 8.27 -0.55 -24.01
CA ALA A 175 8.43 -0.54 -22.54
C ALA A 175 9.72 0.12 -22.07
N GLU A 176 10.79 0.10 -22.85
CA GLU A 176 12.12 0.61 -22.47
C GLU A 176 12.55 0.11 -21.07
N PHE A 177 12.25 -1.15 -20.78
CA PHE A 177 12.47 -1.77 -19.48
C PHE A 177 13.95 -1.74 -19.10
N ASN A 178 14.22 -1.33 -17.85
CA ASN A 178 15.53 -1.41 -17.22
C ASN A 178 15.40 -1.88 -15.77
N GLY A 179 15.93 -3.03 -15.40
CA GLY A 179 15.79 -3.68 -14.08
C GLY A 179 16.11 -5.17 -14.15
N MET A 180 15.80 -6.03 -13.17
CA MET A 180 15.31 -5.65 -11.83
C MET A 180 16.48 -5.17 -10.96
N PHE A 181 16.28 -4.15 -10.15
CA PHE A 181 17.30 -3.59 -9.27
C PHE A 181 17.07 -4.00 -7.82
N SER A 182 18.15 -4.18 -7.07
CA SER A 182 18.10 -4.32 -5.62
C SER A 182 17.93 -2.97 -4.97
N VAL A 183 16.95 -2.82 -4.08
CA VAL A 183 16.70 -1.61 -3.29
C VAL A 183 16.76 -1.99 -1.81
N GLY A 184 17.45 -1.19 -1.01
CA GLY A 184 17.58 -1.34 0.44
C GLY A 184 18.86 -2.02 0.89
N ASN A 185 19.32 -1.57 2.04
CA ASN A 185 20.41 -2.19 2.78
C ASN A 185 19.82 -2.95 3.98
N PRO A 186 20.34 -4.14 4.33
CA PRO A 186 19.88 -4.85 5.51
C PRO A 186 20.08 -4.00 6.76
N LEU A 187 19.02 -3.79 7.53
CA LEU A 187 19.13 -3.32 8.89
C LEU A 187 19.46 -4.50 9.81
N ALA A 188 20.24 -4.23 10.87
CA ALA A 188 20.48 -5.20 11.91
C ALA A 188 19.15 -5.70 12.49
N GLY A 189 18.89 -7.01 12.40
CA GLY A 189 17.65 -7.63 12.87
C GLY A 189 16.50 -7.70 11.87
N ILE A 190 16.51 -6.92 10.81
CA ILE A 190 15.57 -7.03 9.69
C ILE A 190 16.33 -7.56 8.48
N LYS A 191 16.07 -8.79 8.11
CA LYS A 191 16.72 -9.42 6.94
C LYS A 191 16.05 -8.89 5.68
N SER A 192 16.66 -8.01 5.09
CA SER A 192 16.72 -7.16 3.96
C SER A 192 16.03 -7.32 2.65
N ASN A 193 16.13 -6.35 1.86
CA ASN A 193 16.07 -6.11 0.41
C ASN A 193 14.69 -6.37 -0.20
N GLY A 194 14.57 -7.27 -1.15
CA GLY A 194 13.34 -7.53 -1.87
C GLY A 194 12.16 -8.05 -1.04
N GLY A 195 12.39 -8.46 0.20
CA GLY A 195 11.34 -8.95 1.08
C GLY A 195 10.57 -7.87 1.86
N PHE A 196 11.11 -6.64 1.93
CA PHE A 196 10.51 -5.51 2.65
C PHE A 196 10.18 -4.34 1.75
N VAL A 197 10.38 -4.45 0.45
CA VAL A 197 10.13 -3.41 -0.54
C VAL A 197 9.46 -4.00 -1.76
N GLY A 198 8.83 -3.15 -2.57
CA GLY A 198 8.29 -3.58 -3.85
C GLY A 198 6.80 -3.98 -3.82
N GLY A 199 6.08 -3.78 -2.72
CA GLY A 199 4.63 -4.01 -2.66
C GLY A 199 3.81 -2.79 -3.05
N TYR A 200 4.29 -1.61 -2.70
CA TYR A 200 3.67 -0.30 -2.99
C TYR A 200 4.71 0.81 -2.98
N MET A 201 4.36 1.96 -3.55
CA MET A 201 5.19 3.16 -3.54
C MET A 201 4.34 4.42 -3.38
N ALA A 202 4.94 5.49 -2.83
CA ALA A 202 4.34 6.83 -2.78
C ALA A 202 5.40 7.91 -2.92
N LEU A 203 5.00 9.05 -3.51
CA LEU A 203 5.81 10.26 -3.46
C LEU A 203 5.82 10.82 -2.04
N VAL A 204 6.98 11.28 -1.62
CA VAL A 204 7.12 12.08 -0.40
C VAL A 204 6.79 13.54 -0.74
N PRO A 205 5.92 14.22 0.02
CA PRO A 205 5.64 15.64 -0.20
C PRO A 205 6.90 16.49 -0.14
N PRO A 206 7.00 17.58 -0.93
CA PRO A 206 8.23 18.39 -1.02
C PRO A 206 8.77 18.90 0.31
N ASP A 207 7.91 19.29 1.24
CA ASP A 207 8.25 19.72 2.60
C ASP A 207 8.82 18.59 3.46
N TRP A 208 8.41 17.35 3.22
CA TRP A 208 8.91 16.16 3.89
C TRP A 208 10.16 15.57 3.23
N GLN A 209 10.40 15.82 1.92
CA GLN A 209 11.62 15.35 1.25
C GLN A 209 12.89 15.89 1.92
N SER A 210 12.90 17.17 2.29
CA SER A 210 14.04 17.78 2.99
C SER A 210 14.24 17.18 4.39
N LYS A 211 13.17 16.89 5.08
CA LYS A 211 13.17 16.30 6.43
C LYS A 211 13.64 14.84 6.41
N LEU A 212 13.04 14.01 5.56
CA LEU A 212 13.35 12.57 5.46
C LEU A 212 14.61 12.29 4.62
N GLY A 213 14.90 13.13 3.63
CA GLY A 213 16.07 12.99 2.74
C GLY A 213 15.82 12.09 1.54
N TYR A 214 14.58 11.75 1.23
CA TYR A 214 14.20 10.86 0.13
C TYR A 214 12.94 11.37 -0.57
N PRO A 215 12.85 11.26 -1.92
CA PRO A 215 11.67 11.69 -2.68
C PRO A 215 10.57 10.64 -2.75
N VAL A 216 10.86 9.36 -2.44
CA VAL A 216 9.93 8.25 -2.59
C VAL A 216 10.02 7.31 -1.38
N LEU A 217 8.88 6.78 -0.97
CA LEU A 217 8.75 5.65 -0.07
C LEU A 217 8.33 4.41 -0.84
N THR A 218 8.88 3.26 -0.46
CA THR A 218 8.46 1.92 -0.90
C THR A 218 8.29 1.02 0.30
N GLY A 219 7.51 -0.06 0.17
CA GLY A 219 7.32 -1.03 1.23
C GLY A 219 6.66 -2.33 0.75
N LEU A 220 6.62 -3.32 1.63
CA LEU A 220 5.88 -4.57 1.46
C LEU A 220 5.37 -5.03 2.83
N GLY A 221 4.21 -4.56 3.25
CA GLY A 221 3.59 -4.89 4.52
C GLY A 221 2.50 -5.97 4.42
N GLY A 222 2.43 -6.82 5.45
CA GLY A 222 1.48 -7.92 5.50
C GLY A 222 1.92 -9.13 4.69
N THR A 223 1.02 -10.07 4.48
CA THR A 223 1.39 -11.46 4.24
C THR A 223 1.61 -11.83 2.79
N PRO A 224 2.81 -12.16 2.37
CA PRO A 224 3.07 -13.35 1.57
C PRO A 224 3.20 -14.58 2.48
N VAL A 225 2.83 -15.75 1.98
CA VAL A 225 2.70 -16.98 2.77
C VAL A 225 4.00 -17.40 3.48
N ILE A 226 5.11 -17.34 2.80
CA ILE A 226 6.45 -17.52 3.38
C ILE A 226 7.37 -16.56 2.67
N SER A 227 7.50 -15.37 3.19
CA SER A 227 8.51 -14.44 2.74
C SER A 227 8.82 -13.46 3.86
N ARG A 228 9.91 -12.77 3.67
CA ARG A 228 10.36 -11.75 4.61
C ARG A 228 9.61 -10.48 4.30
N THR A 229 8.67 -10.15 5.15
CA THR A 229 7.94 -8.90 5.06
C THR A 229 7.73 -8.33 6.45
N SER A 230 7.32 -7.09 6.51
CA SER A 230 6.82 -6.50 7.73
C SER A 230 5.50 -7.16 8.12
N LEU A 231 5.25 -7.39 9.41
CA LEU A 231 3.99 -7.90 9.90
C LEU A 231 2.82 -6.95 9.58
N GLY A 232 3.08 -5.66 9.62
CA GLY A 232 2.16 -4.58 9.27
C GLY A 232 2.76 -3.67 8.20
N PRO A 233 2.23 -2.45 8.03
CA PRO A 233 2.77 -1.45 7.12
C PRO A 233 4.27 -1.23 7.33
N ASP A 234 5.00 -0.97 6.25
CA ASP A 234 6.39 -0.56 6.32
C ASP A 234 6.70 0.56 5.33
N ALA A 235 7.77 1.30 5.57
CA ALA A 235 8.18 2.41 4.74
C ALA A 235 9.70 2.53 4.68
N TRP A 236 10.22 2.47 3.45
CA TRP A 236 11.65 2.62 3.14
C TRP A 236 11.83 3.78 2.18
N GLY A 237 12.59 4.80 2.59
CA GLY A 237 12.91 5.92 1.74
C GLY A 237 14.03 5.57 0.76
N PHE A 238 13.85 5.86 -0.51
CA PHE A 238 14.90 5.70 -1.53
C PHE A 238 14.80 6.80 -2.60
N ASN A 239 15.84 6.91 -3.41
CA ASN A 239 15.86 7.82 -4.55
C ASN A 239 15.76 7.03 -5.86
N PRO A 240 14.68 7.11 -6.62
CA PRO A 240 14.54 6.40 -7.88
C PRO A 240 15.59 6.76 -8.94
N THR A 241 16.19 7.95 -8.86
CA THR A 241 17.26 8.34 -9.81
C THR A 241 18.54 7.53 -9.65
N ASP A 242 18.67 6.74 -8.57
CA ASP A 242 19.81 5.85 -8.32
C ASP A 242 19.61 4.45 -8.92
N LEU A 243 18.37 4.13 -9.38
CA LEU A 243 18.09 2.88 -10.06
C LEU A 243 18.98 2.73 -11.30
N GLY A 244 19.65 1.58 -11.41
CA GLY A 244 20.61 1.30 -12.48
C GLY A 244 21.98 1.99 -12.36
N LYS A 245 22.17 2.85 -11.37
CA LYS A 245 23.46 3.56 -11.12
C LYS A 245 24.21 3.00 -9.92
N ILE A 246 23.48 2.62 -8.89
CA ILE A 246 24.04 2.12 -7.62
C ILE A 246 23.39 0.77 -7.30
N THR A 247 24.18 -0.21 -6.86
CA THR A 247 23.68 -1.55 -6.50
C THR A 247 24.31 -2.03 -5.18
N PRO A 248 23.51 -2.34 -4.15
CA PRO A 248 22.08 -2.04 -4.04
C PRO A 248 21.80 -0.53 -3.98
N VAL A 249 20.66 -0.09 -4.48
CA VAL A 249 20.21 1.30 -4.32
C VAL A 249 20.04 1.59 -2.83
N PRO A 250 20.67 2.65 -2.29
CA PRO A 250 20.55 2.97 -0.88
C PRO A 250 19.09 3.25 -0.50
N ALA A 251 18.63 2.59 0.55
CA ALA A 251 17.32 2.86 1.13
C ALA A 251 17.40 2.84 2.66
N ARG A 252 16.54 3.64 3.29
CA ARG A 252 16.46 3.75 4.73
C ARG A 252 15.10 3.27 5.22
N CYS A 253 15.12 2.34 6.18
CA CYS A 253 13.91 1.93 6.89
C CYS A 253 13.47 3.04 7.84
N PHE A 254 12.22 3.47 7.70
CA PHE A 254 11.55 4.39 8.60
C PHE A 254 10.49 3.71 9.45
N LEU A 255 9.88 2.66 8.91
CA LEU A 255 8.82 1.89 9.55
C LEU A 255 8.94 0.44 9.10
N ALA A 256 8.96 -0.51 10.02
CA ALA A 256 8.83 -1.94 9.75
C ALA A 256 8.60 -2.69 11.06
N TYR A 257 7.93 -3.83 11.01
CA TYR A 257 7.62 -4.64 12.17
C TYR A 257 8.19 -6.04 12.04
N THR A 258 8.72 -6.57 13.13
CA THR A 258 9.07 -7.97 13.22
C THR A 258 7.81 -8.84 13.32
N THR A 259 7.92 -10.13 13.04
CA THR A 259 6.81 -11.08 13.17
C THR A 259 6.28 -11.24 14.59
N ASN A 260 7.02 -10.77 15.59
CA ASN A 260 6.64 -10.79 17.01
C ASN A 260 6.78 -9.39 17.58
N HIS A 261 5.69 -8.65 17.59
CA HIS A 261 5.64 -7.32 18.21
C HIS A 261 4.84 -7.40 19.51
N PRO A 262 5.37 -6.91 20.65
CA PRO A 262 4.77 -7.16 21.96
C PRO A 262 3.40 -6.52 22.17
N THR A 263 3.07 -5.47 21.43
CA THR A 263 1.85 -4.68 21.65
C THR A 263 0.94 -4.53 20.45
N LEU A 264 1.46 -4.67 19.21
CA LEU A 264 0.70 -4.42 17.99
C LEU A 264 0.19 -5.71 17.32
N GLY A 265 0.58 -6.85 17.83
CA GLY A 265 0.25 -8.15 17.31
C GLY A 265 1.48 -8.93 16.90
N ASN A 266 1.32 -10.20 16.78
CA ASN A 266 2.36 -11.08 16.28
C ASN A 266 1.76 -12.11 15.33
N PHE A 267 2.61 -12.94 14.76
CA PHE A 267 2.22 -13.91 13.77
C PHE A 267 1.22 -14.95 14.33
N ASP A 268 1.31 -15.27 15.62
CA ASP A 268 0.52 -16.31 16.28
C ASP A 268 -0.47 -15.76 17.31
N ALA A 269 -0.67 -14.44 17.38
CA ALA A 269 -1.54 -13.83 18.37
C ALA A 269 -2.74 -13.14 17.73
N THR A 270 -3.81 -13.07 18.51
CA THR A 270 -5.00 -12.28 18.22
C THR A 270 -4.67 -10.79 18.34
N SER A 271 -4.90 -10.04 17.26
CA SER A 271 -4.72 -8.59 17.26
C SER A 271 -5.52 -7.91 16.17
N LEU A 272 -6.12 -6.77 16.50
CA LEU A 272 -6.74 -5.88 15.53
C LEU A 272 -5.75 -4.95 14.82
N TYR A 273 -4.53 -4.80 15.32
CA TYR A 273 -3.52 -4.02 14.62
C TYR A 273 -3.00 -4.74 13.39
N PHE A 274 -2.42 -5.90 13.59
CA PHE A 274 -1.85 -6.75 12.55
C PHE A 274 -2.04 -8.22 12.93
N ASN A 275 -2.33 -9.05 11.95
CA ASN A 275 -2.36 -10.50 12.10
C ASN A 275 -1.86 -11.18 10.83
N ARG A 276 -1.87 -12.51 10.81
CA ARG A 276 -1.31 -13.30 9.69
C ARG A 276 -2.01 -13.09 8.35
N VAL A 277 -3.18 -12.48 8.31
CA VAL A 277 -3.93 -12.17 7.09
C VAL A 277 -3.98 -10.68 6.76
N THR A 278 -3.26 -9.86 7.50
CA THR A 278 -3.04 -8.45 7.16
C THR A 278 -2.39 -8.33 5.79
N GLN A 279 -2.93 -7.47 4.94
CA GLN A 279 -2.35 -7.14 3.64
C GLN A 279 -2.38 -5.64 3.43
N VAL A 280 -1.23 -5.06 3.10
CA VAL A 280 -1.10 -3.66 2.75
C VAL A 280 -0.72 -3.56 1.28
N ARG A 281 -1.49 -2.81 0.50
CA ARG A 281 -1.32 -2.69 -0.96
C ARG A 281 -1.27 -1.27 -1.47
N GLY A 282 -1.51 -0.30 -0.61
CA GLY A 282 -1.47 1.11 -0.98
C GLY A 282 -0.82 1.96 0.09
N LEU A 283 -0.13 3.00 -0.34
CA LEU A 283 0.46 4.03 0.50
C LEU A 283 0.18 5.39 -0.14
N VAL A 284 -0.28 6.33 0.67
CA VAL A 284 -0.46 7.73 0.28
C VAL A 284 0.17 8.62 1.34
N PHE A 285 0.95 9.60 0.90
CA PHE A 285 1.48 10.65 1.74
C PHE A 285 0.95 12.01 1.25
N PRO A 286 -0.17 12.51 1.79
CA PRO A 286 -0.84 13.69 1.29
C PRO A 286 -0.03 14.97 1.49
N VAL A 287 0.02 15.81 0.47
CA VAL A 287 0.72 17.11 0.49
C VAL A 287 0.08 18.05 1.50
N GLY A 288 0.91 18.67 2.35
CA GLY A 288 0.45 19.61 3.39
C GLY A 288 -0.14 18.92 4.63
N SER A 289 0.08 17.62 4.78
CA SER A 289 -0.21 16.87 5.99
C SER A 289 1.05 16.22 6.56
N ASP A 290 0.96 15.79 7.81
CA ASP A 290 1.98 14.99 8.48
C ASP A 290 1.58 13.51 8.56
N SER A 291 0.63 13.07 7.72
CA SER A 291 0.06 11.73 7.78
C SER A 291 0.54 10.83 6.63
N LEU A 292 0.96 9.62 6.97
CA LEU A 292 1.07 8.51 6.03
C LEU A 292 -0.14 7.61 6.18
N LEU A 293 -0.84 7.35 5.09
CA LEU A 293 -2.02 6.51 5.05
C LEU A 293 -1.73 5.22 4.29
N PHE A 294 -1.78 4.10 4.99
CA PHE A 294 -1.63 2.78 4.38
C PHE A 294 -3.00 2.14 4.21
N PHE A 295 -3.24 1.57 3.04
CA PHE A 295 -4.51 0.98 2.64
C PHE A 295 -4.36 -0.52 2.44
N GLY A 296 -5.31 -1.28 2.98
CA GLY A 296 -5.25 -2.71 2.86
C GLY A 296 -6.44 -3.44 3.46
N ARG A 297 -6.20 -4.70 3.83
CA ARG A 297 -7.17 -5.60 4.42
C ARG A 297 -6.69 -6.10 5.77
N GLN A 298 -7.62 -6.24 6.72
CA GLN A 298 -7.42 -6.89 8.00
C GLN A 298 -8.44 -8.01 8.19
N GLY A 299 -8.04 -9.15 8.72
CA GLY A 299 -8.95 -10.16 9.20
C GLY A 299 -9.47 -9.82 10.60
N LEU A 300 -10.78 -9.80 10.78
CA LEU A 300 -11.38 -9.51 12.07
C LEU A 300 -11.48 -10.77 12.94
N GLY A 301 -11.50 -11.95 12.29
CA GLY A 301 -11.66 -13.22 12.96
C GLY A 301 -13.07 -13.49 13.49
N SER A 302 -13.30 -14.70 13.93
CA SER A 302 -14.62 -15.14 14.41
C SER A 302 -15.07 -14.43 15.68
N THR A 303 -14.15 -13.93 16.48
CA THR A 303 -14.44 -13.18 17.72
C THR A 303 -14.51 -11.66 17.51
N GLY A 304 -14.20 -11.17 16.32
CA GLY A 304 -14.08 -9.75 16.05
C GLY A 304 -12.86 -9.07 16.68
N LYS A 305 -11.87 -9.86 17.11
CA LYS A 305 -10.66 -9.37 17.80
C LYS A 305 -9.38 -9.59 16.99
N GLY A 306 -9.52 -9.99 15.73
CA GLY A 306 -8.37 -10.26 14.84
C GLY A 306 -7.77 -11.65 15.04
N ASP A 307 -8.54 -12.60 15.57
CA ASP A 307 -8.14 -14.00 15.64
C ASP A 307 -8.02 -14.60 14.25
N THR A 308 -7.02 -15.44 14.08
CA THR A 308 -6.78 -16.18 12.84
C THR A 308 -6.69 -17.65 13.11
N CYS A 309 -6.94 -18.45 12.10
CA CYS A 309 -6.87 -19.92 12.18
C CYS A 309 -6.30 -20.48 10.88
N TYR A 310 -5.88 -21.75 10.92
CA TYR A 310 -5.37 -22.43 9.74
C TYR A 310 -6.43 -23.36 9.14
N GLY A 311 -6.76 -23.13 7.86
CA GLY A 311 -7.70 -23.97 7.12
C GLY A 311 -6.98 -25.05 6.32
N PRO A 312 -7.43 -26.30 6.39
CA PRO A 312 -6.80 -27.40 5.64
C PRO A 312 -7.04 -27.32 4.13
N GLY A 313 -7.89 -26.41 3.70
CA GLY A 313 -8.30 -26.24 2.31
C GLY A 313 -9.38 -27.23 1.90
N THR A 314 -10.31 -26.80 1.05
CA THR A 314 -11.31 -27.66 0.45
C THR A 314 -11.85 -27.10 -0.85
N SER A 315 -12.57 -27.98 -1.55
CA SER A 315 -13.18 -27.60 -2.83
C SER A 315 -14.48 -26.80 -2.70
N SER A 316 -15.04 -26.61 -1.49
CA SER A 316 -16.32 -25.92 -1.37
C SER A 316 -16.80 -25.61 0.05
N PRO A 317 -16.40 -24.54 0.70
CA PRO A 317 -17.26 -23.92 1.69
C PRO A 317 -18.17 -22.91 0.98
N SER A 318 -19.41 -23.25 0.75
CA SER A 318 -20.27 -22.35 -0.04
C SER A 318 -21.23 -21.50 0.78
N GLN A 319 -21.23 -21.60 2.11
CA GLN A 319 -22.14 -20.81 2.97
C GLN A 319 -21.66 -20.76 4.43
N ALA A 320 -22.14 -19.77 5.18
CA ALA A 320 -21.97 -19.72 6.63
C ALA A 320 -22.48 -21.03 7.26
N ALA A 321 -21.57 -21.92 7.57
CA ALA A 321 -21.88 -23.22 8.15
C ALA A 321 -21.93 -23.09 9.68
N THR A 322 -22.77 -23.89 10.32
CA THR A 322 -22.71 -24.06 11.78
C THR A 322 -21.40 -24.76 12.17
N GLN A 323 -20.93 -24.59 13.40
CA GLN A 323 -19.76 -25.28 13.90
C GLN A 323 -19.82 -26.80 13.68
N THR A 324 -20.98 -27.40 13.83
CA THR A 324 -21.19 -28.83 13.57
C THR A 324 -20.99 -29.19 12.10
N GLN A 325 -21.44 -28.35 11.18
CA GLN A 325 -21.25 -28.55 9.74
C GLN A 325 -19.76 -28.41 9.37
N ILE A 326 -19.07 -27.42 9.95
CA ILE A 326 -17.64 -27.22 9.73
C ILE A 326 -16.83 -28.41 10.26
N GLN A 327 -17.17 -28.92 11.45
CA GLN A 327 -16.50 -30.10 12.00
C GLN A 327 -16.73 -31.36 11.18
N ALA A 328 -17.96 -31.60 10.75
CA ALA A 328 -18.29 -32.71 9.87
C ALA A 328 -17.49 -32.63 8.55
N TRP A 329 -17.38 -31.44 8.04
CA TRP A 329 -16.66 -31.17 6.82
C TRP A 329 -15.13 -31.32 6.97
N VAL A 330 -14.52 -30.77 8.03
CA VAL A 330 -13.11 -30.98 8.35
C VAL A 330 -12.79 -32.46 8.50
N SER A 331 -13.62 -33.21 9.22
CA SER A 331 -13.45 -34.65 9.39
C SER A 331 -13.55 -35.43 8.08
N ALA A 332 -14.45 -35.04 7.18
CA ALA A 332 -14.60 -35.66 5.87
C ALA A 332 -13.40 -35.41 4.95
N ASN A 333 -12.61 -34.35 5.19
CA ASN A 333 -11.43 -33.99 4.42
C ASN A 333 -10.09 -34.31 5.11
N GLY A 334 -10.11 -35.24 6.08
CA GLY A 334 -8.90 -35.77 6.71
C GLY A 334 -8.41 -34.97 7.92
N GLY A 335 -9.23 -33.98 8.39
CA GLY A 335 -8.95 -33.25 9.62
C GLY A 335 -9.32 -34.05 10.87
N THR A 336 -8.71 -33.69 12.00
CA THR A 336 -9.02 -34.18 13.32
C THR A 336 -9.87 -33.15 14.09
N ASN A 337 -10.35 -33.42 15.26
CA ASN A 337 -11.26 -32.59 16.05
C ASN A 337 -10.75 -31.14 16.21
N TYR A 338 -11.25 -30.23 15.41
CA TYR A 338 -10.93 -28.82 15.50
C TYR A 338 -12.04 -28.04 16.16
N SER A 339 -11.66 -27.06 16.96
CA SER A 339 -12.57 -26.09 17.55
C SER A 339 -12.60 -24.85 16.64
N CYS A 340 -13.59 -24.75 15.78
CA CYS A 340 -13.81 -23.56 14.99
C CYS A 340 -14.11 -22.37 15.89
N GLY A 341 -13.46 -21.25 15.64
CA GLY A 341 -13.53 -20.07 16.51
C GLY A 341 -12.57 -20.13 17.70
N SER A 342 -11.65 -21.08 17.72
CA SER A 342 -10.54 -21.09 18.65
C SER A 342 -9.59 -19.95 18.36
N THR A 343 -9.20 -19.21 19.39
CA THR A 343 -8.13 -18.21 19.29
C THR A 343 -6.74 -18.82 19.27
N LYS A 344 -6.64 -20.13 19.34
CA LYS A 344 -5.39 -20.85 19.25
C LYS A 344 -5.02 -21.10 17.81
N MET A 345 -3.97 -20.47 17.40
CA MET A 345 -3.18 -20.92 16.26
C MET A 345 -2.16 -21.91 16.78
N SER A 346 -2.28 -23.15 16.36
CA SER A 346 -1.28 -24.15 16.74
C SER A 346 0.00 -24.02 15.94
N GLY A 347 0.10 -23.20 14.96
CA GLY A 347 1.28 -23.10 14.11
C GLY A 347 1.60 -24.35 13.30
N THR A 348 0.87 -25.45 13.51
CA THR A 348 0.99 -26.71 12.78
C THR A 348 -0.19 -26.84 11.83
N GLU A 349 0.12 -27.24 10.61
CA GLU A 349 -0.86 -27.49 9.58
C GLU A 349 -1.82 -28.57 10.02
N GLY A 350 -3.11 -28.24 10.06
CA GLY A 350 -4.16 -29.20 10.37
C GLY A 350 -4.68 -29.20 11.80
N ASP A 351 -4.19 -28.32 12.67
CA ASP A 351 -4.62 -28.27 14.09
C ASP A 351 -5.81 -27.36 14.36
N ASP A 352 -6.20 -26.48 13.42
CA ASP A 352 -7.27 -25.55 13.58
C ASP A 352 -8.37 -25.71 12.53
N CYS A 353 -9.58 -25.37 12.90
CA CYS A 353 -10.72 -25.34 12.02
C CYS A 353 -11.08 -23.89 11.70
N CYS A 354 -10.98 -23.55 10.43
CA CYS A 354 -11.41 -22.27 9.92
C CYS A 354 -12.61 -22.41 9.02
N TYR A 355 -13.61 -21.58 9.27
CA TYR A 355 -14.62 -21.28 8.28
C TYR A 355 -14.34 -19.92 7.66
N ASP A 356 -14.25 -19.89 6.35
CA ASP A 356 -14.13 -18.67 5.57
C ASP A 356 -15.12 -18.73 4.42
N ALA A 357 -16.06 -17.77 4.40
CA ALA A 357 -17.14 -17.74 3.40
C ALA A 357 -16.64 -17.35 2.01
N VAL A 358 -15.46 -16.75 1.93
CA VAL A 358 -14.92 -16.14 0.69
C VAL A 358 -13.61 -16.77 0.23
N ASP A 359 -13.00 -17.61 1.04
CA ASP A 359 -11.75 -18.29 0.70
C ASP A 359 -11.76 -19.75 1.20
N SER A 360 -11.69 -20.70 0.28
CA SER A 360 -11.62 -22.13 0.57
C SER A 360 -10.23 -22.70 0.44
N SER A 361 -9.22 -21.87 0.23
CA SER A 361 -7.85 -22.32 0.05
C SER A 361 -7.25 -22.88 1.33
N LYS A 362 -6.21 -23.69 1.19
CA LYS A 362 -5.39 -24.11 2.31
C LYS A 362 -4.54 -22.93 2.76
N GLY A 363 -4.58 -22.60 4.04
CA GLY A 363 -3.80 -21.49 4.57
C GLY A 363 -4.39 -20.84 5.79
N VAL A 364 -3.89 -19.67 6.09
CA VAL A 364 -4.36 -18.87 7.22
C VAL A 364 -5.55 -18.03 6.83
N HIS A 365 -6.57 -18.07 7.65
CA HIS A 365 -7.81 -17.33 7.48
C HIS A 365 -8.08 -16.42 8.69
N GLY A 366 -8.84 -15.36 8.48
CA GLY A 366 -9.25 -14.41 9.52
C GLY A 366 -10.62 -13.81 9.22
N TYR A 367 -11.51 -14.61 8.58
CA TYR A 367 -12.86 -14.18 8.22
C TYR A 367 -13.69 -13.79 9.46
N PRO A 368 -14.51 -12.71 9.38
CA PRO A 368 -14.68 -11.79 8.25
C PRO A 368 -13.50 -10.82 8.07
N TYR A 369 -13.42 -10.25 6.87
CA TYR A 369 -12.38 -9.28 6.52
C TYR A 369 -12.95 -7.86 6.48
N ALA A 370 -12.08 -6.88 6.76
CA ALA A 370 -12.41 -5.46 6.65
C ALA A 370 -11.34 -4.71 5.84
N TYR A 371 -11.77 -3.69 5.11
CA TYR A 371 -10.84 -2.74 4.48
C TYR A 371 -10.38 -1.75 5.52
N TRP A 372 -9.06 -1.59 5.64
CA TRP A 372 -8.47 -0.78 6.68
C TRP A 372 -7.54 0.28 6.16
N VAL A 373 -7.50 1.39 6.91
CA VAL A 373 -6.48 2.43 6.80
C VAL A 373 -5.73 2.47 8.12
N TRP A 374 -4.41 2.32 8.03
CA TRP A 374 -3.49 2.58 9.14
C TRP A 374 -2.86 3.94 8.91
N ALA A 375 -3.05 4.87 9.84
CA ALA A 375 -2.57 6.24 9.75
C ALA A 375 -1.40 6.46 10.71
N TYR A 376 -0.28 6.95 10.17
CA TYR A 376 0.98 7.18 10.88
C TYR A 376 1.39 8.64 10.82
N ASP A 377 2.05 9.12 11.88
CA ASP A 377 2.63 10.44 11.95
C ASP A 377 4.02 10.45 11.28
N ALA A 378 4.22 11.31 10.30
CA ALA A 378 5.50 11.45 9.63
C ALA A 378 6.61 11.99 10.55
N ASN A 379 6.26 12.65 11.65
CA ASN A 379 7.23 13.06 12.66
C ASN A 379 7.88 11.85 13.36
N ASP A 380 7.17 10.73 13.48
CA ASP A 380 7.76 9.50 14.00
C ASP A 380 8.82 8.94 13.02
N LEU A 381 8.58 9.04 11.69
CA LEU A 381 9.59 8.69 10.70
C LEU A 381 10.82 9.58 10.80
N LEU A 382 10.61 10.87 11.07
CA LEU A 382 11.72 11.81 11.32
C LEU A 382 12.47 11.45 12.60
N ALA A 383 11.79 11.06 13.67
CA ALA A 383 12.40 10.59 14.90
C ALA A 383 13.26 9.33 14.68
N VAL A 384 12.82 8.40 13.83
CA VAL A 384 13.64 7.26 13.38
C VAL A 384 14.86 7.74 12.59
N LYS A 385 14.71 8.73 11.70
CA LYS A 385 15.85 9.30 10.98
C LYS A 385 16.88 9.87 11.93
N LEU A 386 16.44 10.54 12.99
CA LEU A 386 17.30 11.15 14.01
C LEU A 386 17.87 10.13 15.01
N GLY A 387 17.41 8.87 14.98
CA GLY A 387 17.86 7.80 15.85
C GLY A 387 17.31 7.88 17.28
N THR A 388 16.21 8.60 17.49
CA THR A 388 15.57 8.75 18.81
C THR A 388 14.58 7.63 19.13
N ILE A 389 14.03 6.95 18.10
CA ILE A 389 13.20 5.75 18.21
C ILE A 389 13.59 4.76 17.11
N ASN A 390 13.18 3.49 17.25
CA ASN A 390 13.40 2.48 16.22
C ASN A 390 12.21 2.40 15.25
N PRO A 391 12.40 1.90 14.01
CA PRO A 391 11.32 1.73 13.04
C PRO A 391 10.14 0.88 13.55
N TRP A 392 10.40 -0.08 14.41
CA TRP A 392 9.41 -0.99 14.98
C TRP A 392 8.73 -0.47 16.26
N ASP A 393 9.16 0.68 16.80
CA ASP A 393 8.55 1.31 17.98
C ASP A 393 7.37 2.23 17.61
N ILE A 394 7.26 2.59 16.32
CA ILE A 394 6.19 3.44 15.81
C ILE A 394 4.85 2.69 15.88
N LYS A 395 3.81 3.43 16.22
CA LYS A 395 2.42 2.94 16.22
C LYS A 395 1.57 3.82 15.32
N PRO A 396 0.55 3.25 14.64
CA PRO A 396 -0.42 4.10 13.97
C PRO A 396 -1.11 4.99 15.02
N TYR A 397 -1.26 6.29 14.72
CA TYR A 397 -2.02 7.18 15.59
C TYR A 397 -3.53 6.91 15.49
N ALA A 398 -3.95 6.29 14.38
CA ALA A 398 -5.33 5.87 14.16
C ALA A 398 -5.40 4.69 13.20
N ILE A 399 -6.47 3.90 13.36
CA ILE A 399 -6.85 2.81 12.45
C ILE A 399 -8.32 2.99 12.14
N TRP A 400 -8.69 2.92 10.86
CA TRP A 400 -10.06 3.12 10.42
C TRP A 400 -10.53 1.98 9.55
N GLU A 401 -11.75 1.55 9.77
CA GLU A 401 -12.44 0.74 8.79
C GLU A 401 -12.92 1.62 7.63
N LEU A 402 -12.51 1.26 6.42
CA LEU A 402 -12.95 1.93 5.20
C LEU A 402 -14.18 1.18 4.66
N LYS A 403 -15.32 1.84 4.66
CA LYS A 403 -16.54 1.27 4.09
C LYS A 403 -16.53 1.44 2.58
N LEU A 404 -16.21 0.38 1.85
CA LEU A 404 -16.33 0.35 0.39
C LEU A 404 -17.68 -0.24 0.01
N PRO A 405 -18.47 0.41 -0.86
CA PRO A 405 -19.63 -0.23 -1.48
C PRO A 405 -19.16 -1.42 -2.34
N TYR A 406 -20.09 -2.31 -2.67
CA TYR A 406 -19.88 -3.50 -3.50
C TYR A 406 -19.04 -4.61 -2.87
N SER A 407 -18.71 -4.54 -1.60
CA SER A 407 -18.14 -5.69 -0.90
C SER A 407 -19.21 -6.73 -0.63
N SER A 408 -19.02 -7.94 -1.15
CA SER A 408 -19.83 -9.09 -0.79
C SER A 408 -18.91 -10.14 -0.18
N ASP A 409 -18.99 -10.29 1.14
CA ASP A 409 -18.27 -11.35 1.86
C ASP A 409 -18.97 -12.69 1.78
N THR A 410 -19.80 -12.92 0.76
CA THR A 410 -20.66 -14.10 0.67
C THR A 410 -20.44 -14.97 -0.55
N ASP A 411 -19.65 -14.53 -1.53
CA ASP A 411 -19.37 -15.34 -2.72
C ASP A 411 -17.99 -16.00 -2.67
N PRO A 412 -17.92 -17.32 -2.41
CA PRO A 412 -16.66 -18.05 -2.32
C PRO A 412 -15.91 -18.17 -3.65
N HIS A 413 -16.52 -17.79 -4.77
CA HIS A 413 -15.88 -17.87 -6.09
C HIS A 413 -14.97 -16.69 -6.38
N THR A 414 -15.17 -15.56 -5.70
CA THR A 414 -14.39 -14.34 -5.94
C THR A 414 -13.16 -14.23 -5.03
N GLY A 415 -13.14 -14.98 -3.93
CA GLY A 415 -12.13 -14.84 -2.89
C GLY A 415 -12.34 -13.58 -2.02
N PRO A 416 -11.53 -13.38 -1.00
CA PRO A 416 -11.65 -12.22 -0.13
C PRO A 416 -11.34 -10.94 -0.91
N HIS A 417 -12.27 -9.99 -0.90
CA HIS A 417 -12.09 -8.70 -1.53
C HIS A 417 -10.96 -7.93 -0.84
N ILE A 418 -10.04 -7.39 -1.61
CA ILE A 418 -8.89 -6.64 -1.11
C ILE A 418 -8.83 -5.25 -1.74
N ILE A 419 -8.18 -4.31 -1.05
CA ILE A 419 -7.64 -3.12 -1.70
C ILE A 419 -6.39 -3.56 -2.43
N ASN A 420 -6.35 -3.37 -3.75
CA ASN A 420 -5.24 -3.82 -4.59
C ASN A 420 -4.29 -2.69 -4.99
N GLY A 421 -4.60 -1.46 -4.62
CA GLY A 421 -3.76 -0.28 -4.83
C GLY A 421 -4.41 1.00 -4.34
N ALA A 422 -3.57 2.00 -4.05
CA ALA A 422 -3.99 3.36 -3.79
C ALA A 422 -3.10 4.35 -4.53
N ALA A 423 -3.69 5.42 -5.07
CA ALA A 423 -2.99 6.50 -5.75
C ALA A 423 -3.49 7.86 -5.24
N TYR A 424 -2.67 8.89 -5.38
CA TYR A 424 -3.00 10.23 -4.90
C TYR A 424 -2.79 11.28 -5.97
N ASP A 425 -3.81 12.13 -6.18
CA ASP A 425 -3.70 13.35 -6.95
C ASP A 425 -3.53 14.55 -6.00
N PRO A 426 -2.34 15.14 -5.94
CA PRO A 426 -2.09 16.27 -5.05
C PRO A 426 -2.82 17.57 -5.47
N SER A 427 -3.20 17.70 -6.74
CA SER A 427 -3.85 18.90 -7.26
C SER A 427 -5.30 19.02 -6.81
N THR A 428 -5.99 17.89 -6.69
CA THR A 428 -7.40 17.83 -6.24
C THR A 428 -7.55 17.27 -4.83
N GLN A 429 -6.46 16.80 -4.22
CA GLN A 429 -6.44 16.09 -2.94
C GLN A 429 -7.30 14.80 -2.97
N ARG A 430 -7.35 14.13 -4.11
CA ARG A 430 -8.09 12.89 -4.28
C ARG A 430 -7.21 11.66 -4.07
N ILE A 431 -7.76 10.70 -3.33
CA ILE A 431 -7.22 9.36 -3.20
C ILE A 431 -8.08 8.43 -4.04
N PHE A 432 -7.45 7.68 -4.93
CA PHE A 432 -8.05 6.62 -5.72
C PHE A 432 -7.71 5.29 -5.09
N ILE A 433 -8.71 4.43 -4.90
CA ILE A 433 -8.56 3.11 -4.28
C ILE A 433 -9.13 2.06 -5.21
N SER A 434 -8.32 1.08 -5.57
CA SER A 434 -8.75 -0.07 -6.34
C SER A 434 -9.29 -1.15 -5.40
N GLN A 435 -10.61 -1.36 -5.44
CA GLN A 435 -11.25 -2.50 -4.79
C GLN A 435 -11.21 -3.68 -5.77
N ASP A 436 -10.51 -4.74 -5.41
CA ASP A 436 -10.38 -5.92 -6.24
C ASP A 436 -11.70 -6.72 -6.29
N LEU A 437 -11.93 -7.40 -7.41
CA LEU A 437 -13.02 -8.36 -7.61
C LEU A 437 -14.43 -7.80 -7.33
N ALA A 438 -14.65 -6.49 -7.42
CA ALA A 438 -15.88 -5.84 -6.97
C ALA A 438 -16.98 -5.78 -8.03
N ASP A 439 -16.65 -5.83 -9.33
CA ASP A 439 -17.59 -5.79 -10.44
C ASP A 439 -17.71 -7.16 -11.11
N ASP A 440 -18.66 -7.95 -10.64
CA ASP A 440 -19.01 -9.27 -11.17
C ASP A 440 -20.18 -9.25 -12.16
N THR A 441 -20.68 -8.07 -12.50
CA THR A 441 -21.88 -7.88 -13.33
C THR A 441 -21.76 -8.47 -14.73
N THR A 442 -20.56 -8.63 -15.28
CA THR A 442 -20.31 -9.20 -16.59
C THR A 442 -20.07 -10.72 -16.50
N ASN A 443 -19.24 -11.13 -15.54
CA ASN A 443 -18.90 -12.53 -15.32
C ASN A 443 -18.41 -12.70 -13.87
N LYS A 444 -19.17 -13.43 -13.06
CA LYS A 444 -18.84 -13.68 -11.66
C LYS A 444 -17.52 -14.44 -11.43
N TYR A 445 -17.04 -15.16 -12.43
CA TYR A 445 -15.76 -15.88 -12.36
C TYR A 445 -14.55 -15.02 -12.79
N GLU A 446 -14.83 -13.89 -13.45
CA GLU A 446 -13.84 -12.95 -13.97
C GLU A 446 -14.25 -11.52 -13.59
N PRO A 447 -14.40 -11.22 -12.28
CA PRO A 447 -14.82 -9.90 -11.84
C PRO A 447 -13.74 -8.86 -12.06
N TYR A 448 -14.16 -7.61 -12.24
CA TYR A 448 -13.30 -6.47 -12.46
C TYR A 448 -13.11 -5.65 -11.18
N PRO A 449 -12.01 -4.90 -11.06
CA PRO A 449 -11.88 -3.94 -9.98
C PRO A 449 -12.82 -2.75 -10.18
N ILE A 450 -13.21 -2.13 -9.06
CA ILE A 450 -13.86 -0.82 -9.05
C ILE A 450 -12.90 0.20 -8.43
N ILE A 451 -12.86 1.39 -9.02
CA ILE A 451 -12.07 2.49 -8.49
C ILE A 451 -12.97 3.41 -7.67
N HIS A 452 -12.68 3.51 -6.38
CA HIS A 452 -13.31 4.43 -5.44
C HIS A 452 -12.49 5.69 -5.30
N VAL A 453 -13.15 6.82 -5.12
CA VAL A 453 -12.51 8.12 -4.98
C VAL A 453 -12.93 8.77 -3.67
N TYR A 454 -11.94 9.12 -2.88
CA TYR A 454 -12.09 9.92 -1.67
C TYR A 454 -11.36 11.24 -1.84
N LYS A 455 -11.99 12.32 -1.41
CA LYS A 455 -11.35 13.63 -1.29
C LYS A 455 -10.89 13.83 0.14
N LEU A 456 -9.67 14.27 0.29
CA LEU A 456 -9.17 14.74 1.57
C LEU A 456 -9.65 16.18 1.82
N ASN A 457 -10.38 16.37 2.89
CA ASN A 457 -10.91 17.68 3.29
C ASN A 457 -10.23 18.15 4.57
N TYR A 458 -9.04 18.72 4.42
CA TYR A 458 -8.30 19.36 5.51
C TYR A 458 -7.69 20.68 5.02
N SER A 459 -7.49 21.62 5.96
CA SER A 459 -6.82 22.87 5.67
C SER A 459 -5.33 22.69 5.84
N SER A 460 -4.56 22.75 4.75
CA SER A 460 -3.11 22.90 4.88
C SER A 460 -2.82 24.20 5.62
N PRO A 461 -1.84 24.23 6.55
CA PRO A 461 -1.42 25.48 7.14
C PRO A 461 -1.03 26.45 6.03
N THR A 462 -1.74 27.57 5.92
CA THR A 462 -1.37 28.60 4.96
C THR A 462 -0.03 29.16 5.41
N VAL A 463 1.02 28.90 4.66
CA VAL A 463 2.28 29.63 4.81
C VAL A 463 1.95 31.08 4.45
N LEU A 464 1.71 31.89 5.45
CA LEU A 464 1.61 33.34 5.23
C LEU A 464 2.96 33.77 4.63
N ALA A 465 2.92 34.22 3.38
CA ALA A 465 4.10 34.84 2.78
C ALA A 465 4.63 35.90 3.75
N PRO A 466 5.95 36.04 3.95
CA PRO A 466 6.50 37.05 4.84
C PRO A 466 5.88 38.38 4.45
N GLN A 467 5.10 38.98 5.34
CA GLN A 467 4.60 40.29 5.13
C GLN A 467 5.80 41.23 5.03
N ASN A 468 5.87 41.99 3.96
CA ASN A 468 6.91 42.93 3.56
C ASN A 468 7.71 43.46 4.76
N LEU A 469 8.96 43.05 4.88
CA LEU A 469 9.96 43.70 5.71
C LEU A 469 10.24 45.07 5.11
N THR A 470 9.61 46.11 5.63
CA THR A 470 9.98 47.46 5.29
C THR A 470 11.32 47.77 5.95
N VAL A 471 12.38 47.73 5.18
CA VAL A 471 13.72 48.17 5.63
C VAL A 471 13.70 49.67 5.74
N HIS A 472 13.59 50.21 6.94
CA HIS A 472 13.84 51.63 7.21
C HIS A 472 15.37 51.82 7.20
N THR A 473 15.88 52.41 6.13
CA THR A 473 17.26 52.95 6.09
C THR A 473 17.36 54.10 7.06
N ILE A 474 18.10 53.91 8.12
CA ILE A 474 18.51 55.02 9.00
C ILE A 474 19.70 55.71 8.30
N THR A 475 19.45 56.86 7.68
CA THR A 475 20.49 57.79 7.25
C THR A 475 21.10 58.44 8.49
N GLN A 476 22.42 58.42 8.60
CA GLN A 476 23.21 59.12 9.65
C GLN A 476 23.14 60.65 9.48
#